data_1863ec1908bb59a73bf2c6a79a3f5cba
#
_entry.id   1863ec1908bb59a73bf2c6a79a3f5cba
#
_cell.length_a   1.000
_cell.length_b   1.000
_cell.length_c   1.000
_cell.angle_alpha   90.00
_cell.angle_beta   90.00
_cell.angle_gamma   90.00
#
_symmetry.space_group_name_H-M   'P 1'
#
loop_
_entity.id
_entity.type
_entity.pdbx_description
1 polymer ?
#
loop_
_entity_poly.entity_id
_entity_poly.type
_entity_poly.pdbx_seq_one_letter_code
_entity_poly.pdbx_strand_id
1 'polypeptide(L)'
;TFIKLLCRLYDPTKGHILLNGVDIREYEEAQYRKLFAVVFQDFKIFSFRFGENIAAGEKVDEERAMDAIRRVDLMRLYNKMPDGLNTMLNRDFSETGMEISGGEAQKTAMARAIYKDAPFVILDEPTAALDPIAESEIYSDFHRIVQDKTALFISHRLSACRFSKDI
;
A
#
# COMPACT_ATOMS: atom_id res chain seq x y z
N THR A 1 -12.74 7.87 -7.16
CA THR A 1 -13.53 7.11 -8.18
C THR A 1 -12.64 6.60 -9.30
N PHE A 2 -11.74 7.42 -9.89
CA PHE A 2 -10.88 7.04 -11.03
C PHE A 2 -10.05 5.78 -10.73
N ILE A 3 -9.35 5.72 -9.60
CA ILE A 3 -8.54 4.55 -9.20
C ILE A 3 -9.38 3.27 -9.14
N LYS A 4 -10.60 3.35 -8.59
CA LYS A 4 -11.48 2.18 -8.44
C LYS A 4 -11.91 1.61 -9.80
N LEU A 5 -12.10 2.47 -10.81
CA LEU A 5 -12.35 2.05 -12.20
C LEU A 5 -11.06 1.49 -12.82
N LEU A 6 -9.92 2.15 -12.65
CA LEU A 6 -8.65 1.70 -13.19
C LEU A 6 -8.24 0.32 -12.63
N CYS A 7 -8.46 0.08 -11.33
CA CYS A 7 -8.19 -1.21 -10.70
C CYS A 7 -9.30 -2.25 -10.91
N ARG A 8 -10.31 -1.93 -11.72
CA ARG A 8 -11.47 -2.80 -11.98
C ARG A 8 -12.15 -3.28 -10.69
N LEU A 9 -12.32 -2.36 -9.71
CA LEU A 9 -13.20 -2.56 -8.56
C LEU A 9 -14.65 -2.22 -8.91
N TYR A 10 -14.85 -1.45 -9.96
CA TYR A 10 -16.13 -1.15 -10.62
C TYR A 10 -15.92 -1.09 -12.13
N ASP A 11 -16.89 -1.52 -12.90
CA ASP A 11 -16.89 -1.35 -14.35
C ASP A 11 -17.41 0.03 -14.74
N PRO A 12 -16.88 0.64 -15.83
CA PRO A 12 -17.39 1.90 -16.33
C PRO A 12 -18.81 1.71 -16.90
N THR A 13 -19.73 2.60 -16.54
CA THR A 13 -21.11 2.58 -17.06
C THR A 13 -21.19 3.05 -18.51
N LYS A 14 -20.23 3.85 -18.97
CA LYS A 14 -20.07 4.31 -20.36
C LYS A 14 -18.60 4.43 -20.69
N GLY A 15 -18.27 4.19 -21.95
CA GLY A 15 -16.88 4.24 -22.43
C GLY A 15 -16.10 2.97 -22.13
N HIS A 16 -14.80 3.05 -22.40
CA HIS A 16 -13.86 1.93 -22.29
C HIS A 16 -12.59 2.39 -21.60
N ILE A 17 -11.97 1.51 -20.83
CA ILE A 17 -10.60 1.66 -20.33
C ILE A 17 -9.80 0.58 -21.04
N LEU A 18 -8.74 0.99 -21.75
CA LEU A 18 -7.93 0.07 -22.55
C LEU A 18 -6.52 -0.07 -21.93
N LEU A 19 -6.07 -1.30 -21.84
CA LEU A 19 -4.67 -1.64 -21.56
C LEU A 19 -4.09 -2.28 -22.83
N ASN A 20 -3.07 -1.64 -23.42
CA ASN A 20 -2.47 -2.07 -24.69
C ASN A 20 -3.51 -2.28 -25.83
N GLY A 21 -4.53 -1.42 -25.88
CA GLY A 21 -5.58 -1.47 -26.89
C GLY A 21 -6.70 -2.49 -26.65
N VAL A 22 -6.63 -3.26 -25.58
CA VAL A 22 -7.63 -4.25 -25.18
C VAL A 22 -8.44 -3.72 -23.99
N ASP A 23 -9.76 -3.86 -24.03
CA ASP A 23 -10.64 -3.43 -22.92
C ASP A 23 -10.28 -4.22 -21.66
N ILE A 24 -10.14 -3.51 -20.53
CA ILE A 24 -9.74 -4.14 -19.25
C ILE A 24 -10.73 -5.22 -18.81
N ARG A 25 -11.97 -5.19 -19.28
CA ARG A 25 -13.00 -6.20 -18.99
C ARG A 25 -12.75 -7.54 -19.67
N GLU A 26 -11.93 -7.57 -20.72
CA GLU A 26 -11.55 -8.79 -21.45
C GLU A 26 -10.42 -9.57 -20.76
N TYR A 27 -9.69 -8.92 -19.86
CA TYR A 27 -8.65 -9.59 -19.06
C TYR A 27 -9.29 -10.46 -17.97
N GLU A 28 -8.63 -11.54 -17.61
CA GLU A 28 -8.94 -12.29 -16.39
C GLU A 28 -8.70 -11.39 -15.18
N GLU A 29 -9.71 -11.23 -14.32
CA GLU A 29 -9.73 -10.22 -13.27
C GLU A 29 -8.58 -10.37 -12.27
N ALA A 30 -8.26 -11.60 -11.83
CA ALA A 30 -7.19 -11.83 -10.88
C ALA A 30 -5.82 -11.52 -11.49
N GLN A 31 -5.62 -11.78 -12.78
CA GLN A 31 -4.39 -11.42 -13.48
C GLN A 31 -4.26 -9.92 -13.66
N TYR A 32 -5.35 -9.25 -14.04
CA TYR A 32 -5.36 -7.80 -14.18
C TYR A 32 -5.05 -7.08 -12.87
N ARG A 33 -5.65 -7.51 -11.76
CA ARG A 33 -5.41 -6.94 -10.42
C ARG A 33 -3.99 -7.14 -9.90
N LYS A 34 -3.25 -8.12 -10.39
CA LYS A 34 -1.82 -8.30 -10.06
C LYS A 34 -0.94 -7.15 -10.58
N LEU A 35 -1.40 -6.42 -11.60
CA LEU A 35 -0.65 -5.29 -12.14
C LEU A 35 -0.57 -4.09 -11.19
N PHE A 36 -1.43 -3.99 -10.20
CA PHE A 36 -1.55 -2.81 -9.36
C PHE A 36 -1.24 -3.11 -7.89
N ALA A 37 -0.39 -2.31 -7.29
CA ALA A 37 -0.26 -2.19 -5.84
C ALA A 37 -0.88 -0.85 -5.42
N VAL A 38 -1.92 -0.88 -4.60
CA VAL A 38 -2.70 0.32 -4.26
C VAL A 38 -2.70 0.55 -2.76
N VAL A 39 -2.37 1.76 -2.35
CA VAL A 39 -2.60 2.26 -0.99
C VAL A 39 -3.73 3.26 -1.07
N PHE A 40 -4.91 2.89 -0.56
CA PHE A 40 -6.07 3.76 -0.49
C PHE A 40 -6.00 4.69 0.72
N GLN A 41 -6.68 5.84 0.66
CA GLN A 41 -6.81 6.77 1.77
C GLN A 41 -7.45 6.10 3.01
N ASP A 42 -8.44 5.23 2.79
CA ASP A 42 -9.20 4.50 3.81
C ASP A 42 -8.66 3.09 4.07
N PHE A 43 -7.33 2.91 3.93
CA PHE A 43 -6.70 1.63 4.21
C PHE A 43 -7.06 1.10 5.61
N LYS A 44 -7.09 -0.22 5.77
CA LYS A 44 -7.35 -0.89 7.05
C LYS A 44 -6.19 -1.79 7.42
N ILE A 45 -5.89 -1.79 8.72
CA ILE A 45 -5.09 -2.81 9.37
C ILE A 45 -6.06 -3.82 9.99
N PHE A 46 -5.88 -5.06 9.64
CA PHE A 46 -6.75 -6.14 10.07
C PHE A 46 -6.22 -6.74 11.39
N SER A 47 -7.13 -7.27 12.19
CA SER A 47 -6.81 -7.99 13.44
C SER A 47 -6.26 -9.38 13.13
N PHE A 48 -5.19 -9.40 12.35
CA PHE A 48 -4.41 -10.56 11.94
C PHE A 48 -2.95 -10.37 12.37
N ARG A 49 -2.10 -11.36 12.10
CA ARG A 49 -0.67 -11.25 12.34
C ARG A 49 -0.04 -10.14 11.49
N PHE A 50 1.04 -9.55 11.98
CA PHE A 50 1.73 -8.48 11.28
C PHE A 50 2.19 -8.90 9.87
N GLY A 51 2.79 -10.08 9.74
CA GLY A 51 3.17 -10.63 8.43
C GLY A 51 1.98 -10.84 7.49
N GLU A 52 0.84 -11.29 8.01
CA GLU A 52 -0.39 -11.48 7.22
C GLU A 52 -0.97 -10.13 6.75
N ASN A 53 -0.85 -9.07 7.55
CA ASN A 53 -1.20 -7.73 7.14
C ASN A 53 -0.34 -7.22 5.99
N ILE A 54 0.95 -7.57 5.95
CA ILE A 54 1.86 -7.21 4.87
C ILE A 54 1.59 -8.07 3.63
N ALA A 55 1.44 -9.38 3.79
CA ALA A 55 1.23 -10.32 2.68
C ALA A 55 -0.18 -10.24 2.05
N ALA A 56 -1.15 -9.58 2.74
CA ALA A 56 -2.51 -9.33 2.23
C ALA A 56 -3.23 -10.58 1.69
N GLY A 57 -3.17 -11.69 2.42
CA GLY A 57 -3.86 -12.94 2.08
C GLY A 57 -3.01 -13.93 1.29
N GLU A 58 -1.79 -13.60 0.91
CA GLU A 58 -0.81 -14.55 0.41
C GLU A 58 -0.11 -15.28 1.58
N LYS A 59 0.53 -16.42 1.28
CA LYS A 59 1.44 -17.05 2.24
C LYS A 59 2.59 -16.09 2.52
N VAL A 60 2.86 -15.84 3.81
CA VAL A 60 3.93 -14.93 4.21
C VAL A 60 5.28 -15.48 3.79
N ASP A 61 5.97 -14.75 2.93
CA ASP A 61 7.38 -14.91 2.64
C ASP A 61 8.16 -13.96 3.55
N GLU A 62 8.94 -14.52 4.46
CA GLU A 62 9.63 -13.75 5.50
C GLU A 62 10.68 -12.80 4.93
N GLU A 63 11.41 -13.21 3.90
CA GLU A 63 12.45 -12.38 3.28
C GLU A 63 11.83 -11.16 2.59
N ARG A 64 10.78 -11.36 1.80
CA ARG A 64 10.02 -10.27 1.15
C ARG A 64 9.36 -9.35 2.17
N ALA A 65 8.79 -9.90 3.25
CA ALA A 65 8.18 -9.11 4.31
C ALA A 65 9.21 -8.24 5.03
N MET A 66 10.38 -8.80 5.33
CA MET A 66 11.48 -8.06 5.97
C MET A 66 12.07 -7.00 5.05
N ASP A 67 12.18 -7.24 3.74
CA ASP A 67 12.56 -6.21 2.78
C ASP A 67 11.56 -5.05 2.77
N ALA A 68 10.27 -5.35 2.69
CA ALA A 68 9.20 -4.35 2.72
C ALA A 68 9.25 -3.51 4.02
N ILE A 69 9.43 -4.16 5.19
CA ILE A 69 9.55 -3.51 6.50
C ILE A 69 10.74 -2.53 6.54
N ARG A 70 11.90 -2.94 6.01
CA ARG A 70 13.09 -2.07 5.95
C ARG A 70 12.87 -0.85 5.06
N ARG A 71 12.26 -1.05 3.89
CA ARG A 71 12.06 0.00 2.89
C ARG A 71 11.10 1.10 3.34
N VAL A 72 10.17 0.80 4.25
CA VAL A 72 9.24 1.78 4.85
C VAL A 72 9.64 2.23 6.25
N ASP A 73 10.85 1.92 6.70
CA ASP A 73 11.36 2.28 8.03
C ASP A 73 10.44 1.83 9.18
N LEU A 74 9.98 0.57 9.13
CA LEU A 74 9.19 -0.06 10.20
C LEU A 74 10.01 -0.94 11.14
N MET A 75 11.35 -0.95 11.01
CA MET A 75 12.21 -1.79 11.84
C MET A 75 12.09 -1.49 13.34
N ARG A 76 11.85 -0.21 13.71
CA ARG A 76 11.63 0.16 15.12
C ARG A 76 10.37 -0.48 15.70
N LEU A 77 9.29 -0.54 14.91
CA LEU A 77 8.06 -1.23 15.28
C LEU A 77 8.31 -2.74 15.37
N TYR A 78 8.91 -3.32 14.33
CA TYR A 78 9.20 -4.75 14.28
C TYR A 78 10.00 -5.24 15.48
N ASN A 79 11.03 -4.48 15.91
CA ASN A 79 11.87 -4.81 17.06
C ASN A 79 11.12 -4.75 18.42
N LYS A 80 9.94 -4.11 18.48
CA LYS A 80 9.08 -4.11 19.67
C LYS A 80 8.09 -5.27 19.69
N MET A 81 7.96 -5.99 18.57
CA MET A 81 6.99 -7.09 18.43
C MET A 81 7.51 -8.36 19.09
N PRO A 82 6.79 -8.94 20.07
CA PRO A 82 7.25 -10.11 20.83
C PRO A 82 7.46 -11.35 19.96
N ASP A 83 6.62 -11.53 18.93
CA ASP A 83 6.63 -12.69 18.05
C ASP A 83 6.99 -12.32 16.60
N GLY A 84 7.63 -11.15 16.38
CA GLY A 84 8.02 -10.66 15.07
C GLY A 84 6.83 -10.62 14.09
N LEU A 85 6.97 -11.25 12.92
CA LEU A 85 5.89 -11.31 11.92
C LEU A 85 4.62 -12.03 12.40
N ASN A 86 4.71 -12.86 13.44
CA ASN A 86 3.58 -13.58 14.01
C ASN A 86 2.83 -12.81 15.08
N THR A 87 3.30 -11.61 15.46
CA THR A 87 2.61 -10.76 16.44
C THR A 87 1.22 -10.38 15.94
N MET A 88 0.19 -10.65 16.77
CA MET A 88 -1.19 -10.26 16.48
C MET A 88 -1.33 -8.74 16.60
N LEU A 89 -1.97 -8.13 15.60
CA LEU A 89 -2.35 -6.71 15.65
C LEU A 89 -3.80 -6.56 16.11
N ASN A 90 -4.08 -5.45 16.78
CA ASN A 90 -5.35 -5.09 17.39
C ASN A 90 -5.85 -6.13 18.42
N ARG A 91 -6.83 -5.73 19.22
CA ARG A 91 -7.35 -6.59 20.31
C ARG A 91 -8.70 -7.19 20.03
N ASP A 92 -9.18 -7.14 18.78
CA ASP A 92 -10.51 -7.64 18.45
C ASP A 92 -10.65 -9.16 18.66
N PHE A 93 -9.57 -9.91 18.45
CA PHE A 93 -9.54 -11.37 18.55
C PHE A 93 -8.44 -11.91 19.47
N SER A 94 -7.67 -11.05 20.12
CA SER A 94 -6.58 -11.42 21.01
C SER A 94 -6.38 -10.39 22.10
N GLU A 95 -6.46 -10.77 23.36
CA GLU A 95 -6.20 -9.87 24.51
C GLU A 95 -4.77 -9.32 24.50
N THR A 96 -3.84 -10.04 23.90
CA THR A 96 -2.42 -9.68 23.75
C THR A 96 -2.09 -8.96 22.45
N GLY A 97 -3.09 -8.66 21.63
CA GLY A 97 -2.91 -7.98 20.34
C GLY A 97 -2.27 -6.60 20.52
N MET A 98 -1.28 -6.31 19.68
CA MET A 98 -0.52 -5.05 19.71
C MET A 98 -1.25 -3.97 18.94
N GLU A 99 -1.48 -2.83 19.59
CA GLU A 99 -1.96 -1.62 18.91
C GLU A 99 -0.78 -0.87 18.29
N ILE A 100 -0.98 -0.37 17.08
CA ILE A 100 0.02 0.43 16.35
C ILE A 100 -0.51 1.85 16.11
N SER A 101 0.39 2.82 16.05
CA SER A 101 0.04 4.22 15.76
C SER A 101 -0.47 4.39 14.32
N GLY A 102 -1.16 5.50 14.05
CA GLY A 102 -1.65 5.81 12.71
C GLY A 102 -0.54 5.86 11.66
N GLY A 103 0.63 6.42 12.00
CA GLY A 103 1.79 6.45 11.11
C GLY A 103 2.38 5.06 10.86
N GLU A 104 2.45 4.20 11.88
CA GLU A 104 2.90 2.81 11.73
C GLU A 104 1.90 1.99 10.91
N ALA A 105 0.60 2.23 11.08
CA ALA A 105 -0.44 1.61 10.28
C ALA A 105 -0.33 2.00 8.80
N GLN A 106 -0.05 3.28 8.52
CA GLN A 106 0.16 3.76 7.16
C GLN A 106 1.42 3.15 6.53
N LYS A 107 2.54 3.15 7.23
CA LYS A 107 3.76 2.48 6.79
C LYS A 107 3.52 0.97 6.56
N THR A 108 2.67 0.32 7.35
CA THR A 108 2.27 -1.08 7.13
C THR A 108 1.47 -1.25 5.83
N ALA A 109 0.55 -0.33 5.52
CA ALA A 109 -0.16 -0.33 4.24
C ALA A 109 0.79 -0.10 3.04
N MET A 110 1.84 0.72 3.20
CA MET A 110 2.89 0.90 2.20
C MET A 110 3.76 -0.37 2.07
N ALA A 111 4.12 -1.03 3.18
CA ALA A 111 4.84 -2.31 3.14
C ALA A 111 4.06 -3.38 2.37
N ARG A 112 2.74 -3.40 2.48
CA ARG A 112 1.85 -4.27 1.69
C ARG A 112 1.99 -4.00 0.19
N ALA A 113 2.06 -2.75 -0.22
CA ALA A 113 2.25 -2.39 -1.63
C ALA A 113 3.63 -2.81 -2.16
N ILE A 114 4.69 -2.68 -1.34
CA ILE A 114 6.04 -3.16 -1.67
C ILE A 114 6.05 -4.68 -1.78
N TYR A 115 5.49 -5.37 -0.79
CA TYR A 115 5.43 -6.84 -0.76
C TYR A 115 4.73 -7.39 -2.01
N LYS A 116 3.66 -6.75 -2.48
CA LYS A 116 2.96 -7.16 -3.70
C LYS A 116 3.81 -7.07 -4.95
N ASP A 117 4.78 -6.16 -4.98
CA ASP A 117 5.76 -5.96 -6.06
C ASP A 117 5.15 -5.78 -7.47
N ALA A 118 4.01 -5.10 -7.56
CA ALA A 118 3.32 -4.85 -8.82
C ALA A 118 4.03 -3.79 -9.68
N PRO A 119 3.90 -3.84 -11.03
CA PRO A 119 4.52 -2.87 -11.94
C PRO A 119 3.92 -1.46 -11.83
N PHE A 120 2.65 -1.32 -11.42
CA PHE A 120 1.99 -0.05 -11.18
C PHE A 120 1.73 0.14 -9.70
N VAL A 121 2.19 1.26 -9.14
CA VAL A 121 1.95 1.64 -7.75
C VAL A 121 1.04 2.85 -7.72
N ILE A 122 -0.07 2.76 -6.98
CA ILE A 122 -1.04 3.83 -6.84
C ILE A 122 -1.14 4.23 -5.39
N LEU A 123 -0.94 5.51 -5.11
CA LEU A 123 -1.15 6.09 -3.78
C LEU A 123 -2.28 7.12 -3.84
N ASP A 124 -3.34 6.85 -3.09
CA ASP A 124 -4.52 7.70 -2.99
C ASP A 124 -4.50 8.43 -1.65
N GLU A 125 -4.12 9.72 -1.67
CA GLU A 125 -4.01 10.59 -0.50
C GLU A 125 -3.26 9.96 0.70
N PRO A 126 -2.05 9.43 0.48
CA PRO A 126 -1.36 8.63 1.50
C PRO A 126 -0.95 9.44 2.74
N THR A 127 -1.07 10.77 2.71
CA THR A 127 -0.63 11.67 3.79
C THR A 127 -1.76 12.48 4.41
N ALA A 128 -3.04 12.17 4.11
CA ALA A 128 -4.19 12.99 4.50
C ALA A 128 -4.31 13.22 6.03
N ALA A 129 -3.87 12.27 6.85
CA ALA A 129 -3.96 12.31 8.31
C ALA A 129 -2.63 12.63 9.01
N LEU A 130 -1.59 13.01 8.26
CA LEU A 130 -0.24 13.21 8.80
C LEU A 130 0.11 14.70 8.98
N ASP A 131 0.96 14.96 9.95
CA ASP A 131 1.63 16.24 10.09
C ASP A 131 2.70 16.45 8.98
N PRO A 132 3.19 17.69 8.74
CA PRO A 132 4.12 17.99 7.65
C PRO A 132 5.47 17.26 7.72
N ILE A 133 5.92 16.85 8.90
CA ILE A 133 7.19 16.13 9.08
C ILE A 133 7.00 14.68 8.65
N ALA A 134 5.98 14.01 9.19
CA ALA A 134 5.61 12.65 8.81
C ALA A 134 5.24 12.55 7.32
N GLU A 135 4.62 13.59 6.76
CA GLU A 135 4.35 13.70 5.34
C GLU A 135 5.65 13.66 4.51
N SER A 136 6.65 14.46 4.88
CA SER A 136 7.94 14.49 4.18
C SER A 136 8.66 13.15 4.22
N GLU A 137 8.58 12.43 5.34
CA GLU A 137 9.12 11.08 5.47
C GLU A 137 8.43 10.10 4.52
N ILE A 138 7.10 10.11 4.47
CA ILE A 138 6.32 9.26 3.56
C ILE A 138 6.68 9.51 2.10
N TYR A 139 6.85 10.77 1.68
CA TYR A 139 7.27 11.08 0.31
C TYR A 139 8.69 10.60 0.01
N SER A 140 9.60 10.69 0.98
CA SER A 140 10.96 10.15 0.84
C SER A 140 10.96 8.62 0.70
N ASP A 141 10.13 7.95 1.50
CA ASP A 141 9.93 6.50 1.43
C ASP A 141 9.27 6.10 0.10
N PHE A 142 8.36 6.94 -0.41
CA PHE A 142 7.71 6.70 -1.70
C PHE A 142 8.70 6.58 -2.86
N HIS A 143 9.72 7.44 -2.94
CA HIS A 143 10.77 7.31 -3.95
C HIS A 143 11.49 5.96 -3.88
N ARG A 144 11.68 5.42 -2.67
CA ARG A 144 12.28 4.08 -2.50
C ARG A 144 11.35 2.95 -2.94
N ILE A 145 10.02 3.17 -2.81
CA ILE A 145 9.00 2.18 -3.21
C ILE A 145 8.89 2.11 -4.72
N VAL A 146 8.84 3.29 -5.36
CA VAL A 146 8.53 3.39 -6.79
C VAL A 146 9.70 2.97 -7.67
N GLN A 147 10.95 3.37 -7.32
CA GLN A 147 12.17 3.11 -8.09
C GLN A 147 11.94 3.06 -9.62
N ASP A 148 11.92 1.85 -10.20
CA ASP A 148 11.76 1.60 -11.64
C ASP A 148 10.30 1.32 -12.05
N LYS A 149 9.32 1.61 -11.18
CA LYS A 149 7.90 1.34 -11.42
C LYS A 149 7.17 2.58 -11.92
N THR A 150 6.05 2.36 -12.60
CA THR A 150 5.12 3.44 -12.91
C THR A 150 4.27 3.75 -11.67
N ALA A 151 4.29 5.00 -11.24
CA ALA A 151 3.54 5.45 -10.08
C ALA A 151 2.48 6.48 -10.45
N LEU A 152 1.27 6.28 -9.91
CA LEU A 152 0.19 7.26 -9.91
C LEU A 152 -0.01 7.75 -8.48
N PHE A 153 0.09 9.05 -8.31
CA PHE A 153 -0.05 9.71 -7.03
C PHE A 153 -1.22 10.68 -7.06
N ILE A 154 -2.16 10.55 -6.13
CA ILE A 154 -3.27 11.49 -5.95
C ILE A 154 -3.10 12.21 -4.63
N SER A 155 -3.08 13.53 -4.68
CA SER A 155 -2.99 14.37 -3.50
C SER A 155 -3.72 15.70 -3.71
N HIS A 156 -4.31 16.21 -2.65
CA HIS A 156 -4.84 17.56 -2.59
C HIS A 156 -3.78 18.59 -2.13
N ARG A 157 -2.57 18.15 -1.81
CA ARG A 157 -1.51 19.00 -1.28
C ARG A 157 -0.52 19.38 -2.38
N LEU A 158 -0.25 20.67 -2.53
CA LEU A 158 0.73 21.18 -3.50
C LEU A 158 2.16 20.66 -3.26
N SER A 159 2.51 20.31 -2.02
CA SER A 159 3.79 19.71 -1.67
C SER A 159 4.04 18.40 -2.41
N ALA A 160 2.99 17.65 -2.75
CA ALA A 160 3.06 16.40 -3.49
C ALA A 160 3.57 16.57 -4.93
N CYS A 161 3.32 17.71 -5.56
CA CYS A 161 3.76 17.99 -6.94
C CYS A 161 5.28 17.95 -7.12
N ARG A 162 6.06 18.10 -6.03
CA ARG A 162 7.53 18.03 -6.08
C ARG A 162 8.06 16.62 -6.37
N PHE A 163 7.24 15.61 -6.17
CA PHE A 163 7.59 14.20 -6.28
C PHE A 163 7.08 13.57 -7.59
N SER A 164 6.33 14.31 -8.39
CA SER A 164 5.86 13.86 -9.70
C SER A 164 6.70 14.46 -10.82
N LYS A 165 6.94 13.66 -11.87
CA LYS A 165 7.60 14.15 -13.11
C LYS A 165 6.59 14.83 -14.03
N ASP A 166 5.35 14.32 -14.03
CA ASP A 166 4.22 14.79 -14.84
C ASP A 166 3.04 15.10 -13.90
N ILE A 167 2.34 16.19 -14.13
CA ILE A 167 1.20 16.66 -13.32
C ILE A 167 -0.02 16.82 -14.21
#